data_cff11e1f5d00ce1c76957ca3e3b771ae
#
_entry.id   cff11e1f5d00ce1c76957ca3e3b771ae
#
_cell.length_a   1.000
_cell.length_b   1.000
_cell.length_c   1.000
_cell.angle_alpha   90.00
_cell.angle_beta   90.00
_cell.angle_gamma   90.00
#
_symmetry.space_group_name_H-M   'P 1'
#
loop_
_entity.id
_entity.type
_entity.pdbx_description
1 polymer ?
#
loop_
_entity_poly.entity_id
_entity_poly.type
_entity_poly.pdbx_seq_one_letter_code
_entity_poly.pdbx_strand_id
1 'polypeptide(L)'
;MMRYMEREKPKRSAFHRGVVKCFLGHDDPAGDLAYDMARDDFFPEDDNYDAVYDYLVYQREASQECIDVFKAVWKMYEERAYA
;
A
#
# COMPACT_ATOMS: atom_id res chain seq x y z
N MET A 1 -2.51 22.47 27.98
CA MET A 1 -2.23 21.75 27.80
C MET A 1 -1.95 21.54 26.77
N MET A 2 -1.53 21.12 26.47
CA MET A 2 -1.29 20.83 25.51
C MET A 2 -1.54 19.77 25.19
N ARG A 3 -1.93 19.55 24.54
CA ARG A 3 -2.21 18.57 24.12
C ARG A 3 -1.22 18.11 23.43
N TYR A 4 -0.73 17.29 23.62
CA TYR A 4 0.24 16.88 23.05
C TYR A 4 -0.17 16.43 21.90
N MET A 5 0.38 16.22 21.29
CA MET A 5 0.10 15.92 20.24
C MET A 5 -0.09 14.67 19.86
N GLU A 6 -1.06 14.37 19.58
CA GLU A 6 -1.28 13.23 19.09
C GLU A 6 -0.88 13.20 17.72
N ARG A 7 -0.16 12.27 17.20
CA ARG A 7 0.14 12.18 15.92
C ARG A 7 -1.00 11.89 15.13
N GLU A 8 -1.29 12.58 14.08
CA GLU A 8 -2.34 12.27 13.22
C GLU A 8 -2.03 11.02 12.49
N LYS A 9 -3.02 10.21 12.21
CA LYS A 9 -2.79 9.02 11.41
C LYS A 9 -2.44 9.41 10.01
N PRO A 10 -1.57 8.65 9.33
CA PRO A 10 -1.22 8.95 7.96
C PRO A 10 -2.47 8.88 7.08
N LYS A 11 -2.55 9.77 6.08
CA LYS A 11 -3.59 9.70 5.16
C LYS A 11 -3.31 8.55 4.24
N ARG A 12 -4.31 7.79 3.89
CA ARG A 12 -4.12 6.63 3.02
C ARG A 12 -4.79 6.87 1.68
N SER A 13 -4.09 6.52 0.59
CA SER A 13 -4.64 6.67 -0.74
C SER A 13 -5.78 5.67 -0.95
N ALA A 14 -6.56 5.89 -1.99
CA ALA A 14 -7.63 4.95 -2.33
C ALA A 14 -7.05 3.59 -2.69
N PHE A 15 -5.90 3.57 -3.37
CA PHE A 15 -5.23 2.32 -3.69
C PHE A 15 -4.86 1.57 -2.41
N HIS A 16 -4.25 2.27 -1.46
CA HIS A 16 -3.85 1.65 -0.20
C HIS A 16 -5.07 1.04 0.50
N ARG A 17 -6.13 1.83 0.64
CA ARG A 17 -7.31 1.34 1.34
C ARG A 17 -7.94 0.14 0.63
N GLY A 18 -7.95 0.17 -0.70
CA GLY A 18 -8.52 -0.93 -1.45
C GLY A 18 -7.73 -2.22 -1.30
N VAL A 19 -6.40 -2.12 -1.37
CA VAL A 19 -5.56 -3.30 -1.23
C VAL A 19 -5.72 -3.88 0.17
N VAL A 20 -5.67 -3.05 1.19
CA VAL A 20 -5.78 -3.54 2.55
C VAL A 20 -7.16 -4.18 2.76
N LYS A 21 -8.20 -3.53 2.28
CA LYS A 21 -9.55 -4.06 2.48
C LYS A 21 -9.73 -5.41 1.79
N CYS A 22 -9.19 -5.56 0.58
CA CYS A 22 -9.46 -6.76 -0.20
C CYS A 22 -8.51 -7.91 0.09
N PHE A 23 -7.27 -7.62 0.46
CA PHE A 23 -6.27 -8.68 0.54
C PHE A 23 -5.67 -8.91 1.92
N LEU A 24 -5.91 -8.04 2.88
CA LEU A 24 -5.35 -8.24 4.21
C LEU A 24 -5.91 -9.54 4.78
N GLY A 25 -5.03 -10.38 5.27
CA GLY A 25 -5.43 -11.66 5.81
C GLY A 25 -5.36 -12.80 4.81
N HIS A 26 -5.14 -12.48 3.52
CA HIS A 26 -4.98 -13.55 2.54
C HIS A 26 -3.62 -14.22 2.73
N ASP A 27 -3.59 -15.52 2.51
CA ASP A 27 -2.37 -16.30 2.68
C ASP A 27 -1.70 -16.45 1.33
N ASP A 28 -1.34 -15.35 0.70
CA ASP A 28 -0.74 -15.34 -0.61
C ASP A 28 0.07 -14.05 -0.74
N PRO A 29 0.82 -13.85 -1.82
CA PRO A 29 1.66 -12.65 -1.95
C PRO A 29 0.90 -11.34 -1.89
N ALA A 30 -0.34 -11.31 -2.37
CA ALA A 30 -1.13 -10.08 -2.28
C ALA A 30 -1.48 -9.79 -0.81
N GLY A 31 -1.72 -10.82 -0.03
CA GLY A 31 -1.95 -10.65 1.40
C GLY A 31 -0.71 -10.14 2.12
N ASP A 32 0.47 -10.60 1.69
CA ASP A 32 1.73 -10.13 2.27
C ASP A 32 1.92 -8.66 1.98
N LEU A 33 1.63 -8.24 0.74
CA LEU A 33 1.74 -6.84 0.37
C LEU A 33 0.77 -6.00 1.20
N ALA A 34 -0.46 -6.45 1.34
CA ALA A 34 -1.48 -5.73 2.10
C ALA A 34 -1.06 -5.60 3.56
N TYR A 35 -0.50 -6.64 4.12
CA TYR A 35 -0.05 -6.63 5.51
C TYR A 35 1.05 -5.58 5.71
N ASP A 36 2.02 -5.58 4.79
CA ASP A 36 3.11 -4.61 4.88
C ASP A 36 2.59 -3.19 4.71
N MET A 37 1.68 -2.98 3.77
CA MET A 37 1.11 -1.66 3.53
C MET A 37 0.34 -1.17 4.75
N ALA A 38 -0.41 -2.05 5.39
CA ALA A 38 -1.21 -1.66 6.54
C ALA A 38 -0.36 -1.21 7.71
N ARG A 39 0.87 -1.72 7.80
CA ARG A 39 1.75 -1.41 8.93
C ARG A 39 2.74 -0.31 8.63
N ASP A 40 2.81 0.15 7.38
CA ASP A 40 3.84 1.09 6.97
C ASP A 40 3.28 2.51 7.01
N ASP A 41 3.68 3.25 8.03
CA ASP A 41 3.22 4.62 8.20
C ASP A 41 3.80 5.57 7.16
N PHE A 42 4.81 5.14 6.45
CA PHE A 42 5.47 5.99 5.46
C PHE A 42 5.07 5.66 4.03
N PHE A 43 4.10 4.77 3.86
CA PHE A 43 3.65 4.43 2.52
C PHE A 43 3.13 5.69 1.83
N PRO A 44 3.41 5.88 0.53
CA PRO A 44 3.00 7.12 -0.14
C PRO A 44 1.52 7.41 -0.03
N GLU A 45 1.21 8.67 0.21
CA GLU A 45 -0.18 9.11 0.34
C GLU A 45 -0.78 9.45 -1.01
N ASP A 46 0.06 9.62 -2.03
CA ASP A 46 -0.41 9.94 -3.36
C ASP A 46 -0.89 8.68 -4.05
N ASP A 47 -2.02 8.79 -4.75
CA ASP A 47 -2.56 7.67 -5.48
C ASP A 47 -1.93 7.67 -6.87
N ASN A 48 -0.63 7.41 -6.92
CA ASN A 48 0.20 7.57 -8.10
C ASN A 48 1.08 6.35 -8.27
N TYR A 49 0.96 5.68 -9.41
CA TYR A 49 1.71 4.45 -9.67
C TYR A 49 3.21 4.66 -9.50
N ASP A 50 3.74 5.70 -10.13
CA ASP A 50 5.19 5.89 -10.11
C ASP A 50 5.70 6.17 -8.72
N ALA A 51 4.95 6.93 -7.92
CA ALA A 51 5.37 7.22 -6.56
C ALA A 51 5.42 5.96 -5.71
N VAL A 52 4.43 5.08 -5.87
CA VAL A 52 4.40 3.83 -5.11
C VAL A 52 5.48 2.87 -5.61
N TYR A 53 5.65 2.79 -6.92
CA TYR A 53 6.66 1.92 -7.51
C TYR A 53 8.05 2.32 -7.01
N ASP A 54 8.35 3.62 -7.07
CA ASP A 54 9.66 4.11 -6.63
C ASP A 54 9.84 3.86 -5.13
N TYR A 55 8.81 4.05 -4.35
CA TYR A 55 8.88 3.81 -2.92
C TYR A 55 9.23 2.34 -2.65
N LEU A 56 8.54 1.42 -3.32
CA LEU A 56 8.79 0.01 -3.09
C LEU A 56 10.19 -0.39 -3.53
N VAL A 57 10.64 0.12 -4.67
CA VAL A 57 11.94 -0.26 -5.19
C VAL A 57 13.08 0.37 -4.39
N TYR A 58 12.98 1.67 -4.10
CA TYR A 58 14.13 2.39 -3.55
C TYR A 58 14.09 2.57 -2.05
N GLN A 59 12.91 2.66 -1.47
CA GLN A 59 12.84 2.88 -0.03
C GLN A 59 12.66 1.56 0.72
N ARG A 60 11.88 0.66 0.17
CA ARG A 60 11.62 -0.61 0.85
C ARG A 60 12.46 -1.75 0.31
N GLU A 61 13.11 -1.53 -0.82
CA GLU A 61 13.95 -2.56 -1.44
C GLU A 61 13.15 -3.85 -1.61
N ALA A 62 11.95 -3.71 -2.09
CA ALA A 62 11.04 -4.84 -2.22
C ALA A 62 11.61 -5.88 -3.20
N SER A 63 11.27 -7.13 -2.95
CA SER A 63 11.70 -8.20 -3.83
C SER A 63 11.01 -8.10 -5.19
N GLN A 64 11.55 -8.77 -6.18
CA GLN A 64 10.93 -8.78 -7.50
C GLN A 64 9.52 -9.36 -7.42
N GLU A 65 9.33 -10.38 -6.59
CA GLU A 65 8.01 -10.95 -6.42
C GLU A 65 7.03 -9.91 -5.87
N CYS A 66 7.47 -9.12 -4.92
CA CYS A 66 6.61 -8.08 -4.35
C CYS A 66 6.27 -7.03 -5.40
N ILE A 67 7.25 -6.65 -6.22
CA ILE A 67 7.02 -5.67 -7.28
C ILE A 67 6.03 -6.23 -8.30
N ASP A 68 6.16 -7.49 -8.66
CA ASP A 68 5.25 -8.12 -9.62
C ASP A 68 3.82 -8.16 -9.06
N VAL A 69 3.69 -8.46 -7.78
CA VAL A 69 2.38 -8.48 -7.12
C VAL A 69 1.79 -7.07 -7.11
N PHE A 70 2.62 -6.07 -6.81
CA PHE A 70 2.16 -4.69 -6.82
C PHE A 70 1.62 -4.31 -8.19
N LYS A 71 2.34 -4.68 -9.25
CA LYS A 71 1.89 -4.34 -10.60
C LYS A 71 0.54 -4.98 -10.92
N ALA A 72 0.39 -6.23 -10.53
CA ALA A 72 -0.87 -6.93 -10.79
C ALA A 72 -2.03 -6.31 -10.00
N VAL A 73 -1.77 -5.99 -8.75
CA VAL A 73 -2.79 -5.41 -7.89
C VAL A 73 -3.14 -3.99 -8.36
N TRP A 74 -2.15 -3.24 -8.83
CA TRP A 74 -2.43 -1.90 -9.36
C TRP A 74 -3.31 -1.98 -10.59
N LYS A 75 -3.06 -2.97 -11.46
CA LYS A 75 -3.90 -3.14 -12.63
C LYS A 75 -5.34 -3.43 -12.24
N MET A 76 -5.53 -4.26 -11.23
CA MET A 76 -6.87 -4.53 -10.73
C MET A 76 -7.52 -3.25 -10.20
N TYR A 77 -6.74 -2.42 -9.54
CA TYR A 77 -7.26 -1.16 -9.00
C TYR A 77 -7.72 -0.26 -10.15
N GLU A 78 -6.90 -0.15 -11.20
CA GLU A 78 -7.26 0.68 -12.34
C GLU A 78 -8.52 0.19 -13.01
N GLU A 79 -8.71 -1.11 -13.04
CA GLU A 79 -9.88 -1.70 -13.67
C GLU A 79 -11.05 -1.78 -12.69
N ARG A 80 -10.82 -1.34 -11.47
CA ARG A 80 -11.84 -1.36 -10.42
C ARG A 80 -12.32 -2.77 -10.13
N ALA A 81 -11.45 -3.73 -10.30
CA ALA A 81 -11.82 -5.13 -10.13
C ALA A 81 -12.10 -5.47 -8.68
N TYR A 82 -11.64 -4.62 -7.75
CA TYR A 82 -11.91 -4.88 -6.34
C TYR A 82 -12.53 -3.66 -5.68
N ALA A 83 -13.02 -2.75 -6.44
CA ALA A 83 -13.56 -1.48 -5.89
C ALA A 83 -14.86 -1.68 -5.11
#